data_351431d5ebe82ee23aa5508107cbf408
#
_entry.id   351431d5ebe82ee23aa5508107cbf408
#
_cell.length_a   1.000
_cell.length_b   1.000
_cell.length_c   1.000
_cell.angle_alpha   90.00
_cell.angle_beta   90.00
_cell.angle_gamma   90.00
#
_symmetry.space_group_name_H-M   'P 1'
#
loop_
_entity.id
_entity.type
_entity.pdbx_description
1 polymer ?
#
loop_
_entity_poly.entity_id
_entity_poly.type
_entity_poly.pdbx_seq_one_letter_code
_entity_poly.pdbx_strand_id
1 'polypeptide(L)'
;MKRLFAIISVFCVLFSFTAFADEYNVQDDAGLLTSDEWLYLEGKIATAKLRYQNEYGIAIKTVDYLSGYSDEEVMEEAEYYFNTEDFGEGANNSGILMLLDISGGDGNRILCTYASGDVKKMFTDGTHEYIREQCIEDFLNYDIATAMETFIDLSDEYIGYYLENGAPIEADSGSNIITVIGVAIVGGIIIAAIVAFVLTSQLKSVNMKPHANEYVKQGSMNVTHSQDIFLYRTVTRTARPKNDSSSSSGGSSGGVSRF
;
A
#
# COMPACT_ATOMS: atom_id res chain seq x y z
N MET A 1 -19.24 -58.12 -16.40
CA MET A 1 -19.40 -57.51 -15.07
C MET A 1 -18.06 -57.01 -14.48
N LYS A 2 -17.01 -57.82 -14.36
CA LYS A 2 -15.73 -57.37 -13.76
C LYS A 2 -15.08 -56.16 -14.45
N ARG A 3 -15.18 -56.05 -15.79
CA ARG A 3 -14.63 -54.90 -16.55
C ARG A 3 -15.45 -53.61 -16.37
N LEU A 4 -16.77 -53.73 -16.16
CA LEU A 4 -17.64 -52.59 -15.88
C LEU A 4 -17.35 -52.00 -14.47
N PHE A 5 -17.15 -52.86 -13.48
CA PHE A 5 -16.76 -52.43 -12.14
C PHE A 5 -15.39 -51.72 -12.09
N ALA A 6 -14.43 -52.20 -12.89
CA ALA A 6 -13.11 -51.55 -12.98
C ALA A 6 -13.21 -50.11 -13.60
N ILE A 7 -14.07 -49.94 -14.61
CA ILE A 7 -14.27 -48.60 -15.23
C ILE A 7 -14.99 -47.65 -14.27
N ILE A 8 -16.01 -48.12 -13.55
CA ILE A 8 -16.73 -47.34 -12.54
C ILE A 8 -15.76 -46.95 -11.37
N SER A 9 -14.92 -47.88 -10.93
CA SER A 9 -13.93 -47.60 -9.87
C SER A 9 -12.89 -46.53 -10.29
N VAL A 10 -12.40 -46.59 -11.53
CA VAL A 10 -11.48 -45.58 -12.07
C VAL A 10 -12.20 -44.23 -12.24
N PHE A 11 -13.47 -44.24 -12.65
CA PHE A 11 -14.28 -43.03 -12.77
C PHE A 11 -14.55 -42.37 -11.40
N CYS A 12 -14.83 -43.15 -10.35
CA CYS A 12 -14.98 -42.64 -8.99
C CYS A 12 -13.69 -42.07 -8.39
N VAL A 13 -12.52 -42.62 -8.74
CA VAL A 13 -11.23 -42.10 -8.30
C VAL A 13 -10.88 -40.77 -9.01
N LEU A 14 -11.31 -40.63 -10.28
CA LEU A 14 -11.11 -39.37 -11.03
C LEU A 14 -12.09 -38.26 -10.59
N PHE A 15 -13.17 -38.58 -9.92
CA PHE A 15 -14.15 -37.64 -9.35
C PHE A 15 -14.04 -37.47 -7.84
N SER A 16 -12.98 -38.00 -7.21
CA SER A 16 -12.55 -37.50 -5.90
C SER A 16 -11.96 -36.10 -6.06
N PHE A 17 -12.82 -35.17 -6.53
CA PHE A 17 -12.61 -33.79 -6.18
C PHE A 17 -12.69 -33.77 -4.65
N THR A 18 -11.56 -33.68 -4.00
CA THR A 18 -11.53 -33.05 -2.69
C THR A 18 -12.29 -31.75 -2.90
N ALA A 19 -13.44 -31.62 -2.27
CA ALA A 19 -13.98 -30.31 -1.99
C ALA A 19 -12.89 -29.67 -1.13
N PHE A 20 -11.98 -28.94 -1.78
CA PHE A 20 -11.30 -27.88 -1.10
C PHE A 20 -12.45 -27.00 -0.64
N ALA A 21 -12.69 -26.88 0.64
CA ALA A 21 -13.39 -25.73 1.14
C ALA A 21 -12.64 -24.56 0.50
N ASP A 22 -13.32 -23.80 -0.34
CA ASP A 22 -12.73 -22.60 -0.91
C ASP A 22 -12.48 -21.68 0.28
N GLU A 23 -11.24 -21.67 0.72
CA GLU A 23 -10.73 -20.87 1.83
C GLU A 23 -10.51 -19.48 1.27
N TYR A 24 -11.56 -18.65 1.36
CA TYR A 24 -11.54 -17.30 0.85
C TYR A 24 -10.75 -16.41 1.79
N ASN A 25 -9.85 -15.61 1.23
CA ASN A 25 -9.06 -14.62 1.98
C ASN A 25 -9.85 -13.33 2.21
N VAL A 26 -10.92 -13.10 1.45
CA VAL A 26 -11.82 -11.96 1.60
C VAL A 26 -13.19 -12.47 2.04
N GLN A 27 -13.54 -12.20 3.29
CA GLN A 27 -14.83 -12.55 3.86
C GLN A 27 -15.63 -11.28 4.13
N ASP A 28 -16.55 -10.98 3.24
CA ASP A 28 -17.36 -9.76 3.27
C ASP A 28 -18.73 -10.03 3.89
N ASP A 29 -18.78 -10.23 5.22
CA ASP A 29 -20.02 -10.49 5.93
C ASP A 29 -20.91 -9.24 6.04
N ALA A 30 -20.32 -8.06 5.97
CA ALA A 30 -21.05 -6.79 5.95
C ALA A 30 -21.66 -6.44 4.57
N GLY A 31 -21.31 -7.18 3.52
CA GLY A 31 -21.86 -7.02 2.18
C GLY A 31 -21.47 -5.70 1.52
N LEU A 32 -20.24 -5.27 1.68
CA LEU A 32 -19.71 -3.99 1.21
C LEU A 32 -19.21 -4.03 -0.23
N LEU A 33 -18.87 -5.23 -0.72
CA LEU A 33 -18.24 -5.44 -2.02
C LEU A 33 -19.24 -5.95 -3.06
N THR A 34 -19.09 -5.49 -4.28
CA THR A 34 -19.70 -6.17 -5.42
C THR A 34 -18.96 -7.48 -5.73
N SER A 35 -19.60 -8.39 -6.46
CA SER A 35 -18.97 -9.67 -6.84
C SER A 35 -17.69 -9.49 -7.66
N ASP A 36 -17.63 -8.43 -8.49
CA ASP A 36 -16.47 -8.15 -9.33
C ASP A 36 -15.29 -7.60 -8.49
N GLU A 37 -15.58 -6.73 -7.53
CA GLU A 37 -14.58 -6.20 -6.57
C GLU A 37 -14.04 -7.31 -5.67
N TRP A 38 -14.94 -8.14 -5.14
CA TRP A 38 -14.55 -9.28 -4.32
C TRP A 38 -13.61 -10.23 -5.09
N LEU A 39 -13.97 -10.60 -6.32
CA LEU A 39 -13.14 -11.48 -7.16
C LEU A 39 -11.79 -10.84 -7.50
N TYR A 40 -11.76 -9.54 -7.71
CA TYR A 40 -10.55 -8.78 -7.96
C TYR A 40 -9.59 -8.84 -6.75
N LEU A 41 -10.10 -8.56 -5.54
CA LEU A 41 -9.30 -8.57 -4.31
C LEU A 41 -8.78 -9.97 -3.98
N GLU A 42 -9.61 -11.01 -4.12
CA GLU A 42 -9.17 -12.42 -3.99
C GLU A 42 -8.05 -12.77 -4.95
N GLY A 43 -8.19 -12.39 -6.22
CA GLY A 43 -7.15 -12.62 -7.23
C GLY A 43 -5.84 -11.92 -6.91
N LYS A 44 -5.92 -10.73 -6.32
CA LYS A 44 -4.76 -9.94 -5.89
C LYS A 44 -4.06 -10.60 -4.71
N ILE A 45 -4.79 -11.02 -3.68
CA ILE A 45 -4.25 -11.76 -2.54
C ILE A 45 -3.62 -13.08 -2.98
N ALA A 46 -4.30 -13.86 -3.83
CA ALA A 46 -3.77 -15.11 -4.35
C ALA A 46 -2.44 -14.89 -5.09
N THR A 47 -2.31 -13.78 -5.83
CA THR A 47 -1.06 -13.42 -6.51
C THR A 47 0.06 -13.11 -5.52
N ALA A 48 -0.23 -12.37 -4.46
CA ALA A 48 0.73 -12.08 -3.39
C ALA A 48 1.17 -13.36 -2.66
N LYS A 49 0.23 -14.22 -2.27
CA LYS A 49 0.51 -15.51 -1.61
C LYS A 49 1.41 -16.40 -2.45
N LEU A 50 1.16 -16.50 -3.76
CA LEU A 50 2.02 -17.29 -4.68
C LEU A 50 3.44 -16.75 -4.76
N ARG A 51 3.65 -15.45 -4.65
CA ARG A 51 4.98 -14.82 -4.63
C ARG A 51 5.81 -15.33 -3.47
N TYR A 52 5.19 -15.60 -2.34
CA TYR A 52 5.80 -16.09 -1.10
C TYR A 52 5.62 -17.60 -0.90
N GLN A 53 5.29 -18.36 -1.94
CA GLN A 53 5.12 -19.83 -1.90
C GLN A 53 4.07 -20.28 -0.86
N ASN A 54 3.05 -19.44 -0.60
CA ASN A 54 2.02 -19.61 0.42
C ASN A 54 2.58 -19.77 1.85
N GLU A 55 3.65 -19.05 2.18
CA GLU A 55 4.20 -19.01 3.54
C GLU A 55 3.56 -17.89 4.39
N TYR A 56 2.93 -16.91 3.75
CA TYR A 56 2.32 -15.74 4.42
C TYR A 56 0.94 -15.44 3.86
N GLY A 57 -0.04 -15.33 4.77
CA GLY A 57 -1.42 -14.97 4.47
C GLY A 57 -1.63 -13.46 4.50
N ILE A 58 -2.52 -12.99 3.61
CA ILE A 58 -3.13 -11.66 3.67
C ILE A 58 -4.62 -11.90 3.63
N ALA A 59 -5.38 -11.35 4.57
CA ALA A 59 -6.81 -11.58 4.67
C ALA A 59 -7.58 -10.31 5.01
N ILE A 60 -8.85 -10.29 4.60
CA ILE A 60 -9.79 -9.20 4.87
C ILE A 60 -11.08 -9.80 5.41
N LYS A 61 -11.56 -9.25 6.53
CA LYS A 61 -12.85 -9.58 7.13
C LYS A 61 -13.66 -8.31 7.35
N THR A 62 -14.90 -8.30 6.89
CA THR A 62 -15.85 -7.23 7.20
C THR A 62 -16.96 -7.75 8.10
N VAL A 63 -17.38 -6.92 9.05
CA VAL A 63 -18.47 -7.22 10.01
C VAL A 63 -19.33 -5.99 10.27
N ASP A 64 -20.46 -6.16 10.96
CA ASP A 64 -21.41 -5.09 11.23
C ASP A 64 -21.94 -5.09 12.70
N TYR A 65 -21.11 -5.50 13.67
CA TYR A 65 -21.59 -5.67 15.06
C TYR A 65 -20.61 -5.23 16.16
N LEU A 66 -19.42 -4.71 15.85
CA LEU A 66 -18.40 -4.35 16.86
C LEU A 66 -18.60 -2.96 17.48
N SER A 67 -19.69 -2.26 17.11
CA SER A 67 -19.99 -0.95 17.72
C SER A 67 -20.11 -1.05 19.23
N GLY A 68 -19.29 -0.27 19.92
CA GLY A 68 -19.24 -0.25 21.39
C GLY A 68 -18.19 -1.16 22.02
N TYR A 69 -17.49 -1.98 21.24
CA TYR A 69 -16.33 -2.74 21.72
C TYR A 69 -15.16 -1.81 22.03
N SER A 70 -14.39 -2.15 23.04
CA SER A 70 -13.09 -1.52 23.31
C SER A 70 -12.06 -1.95 22.26
N ASP A 71 -10.92 -1.25 22.17
CA ASP A 71 -9.84 -1.62 21.25
C ASP A 71 -9.27 -3.01 21.56
N GLU A 72 -9.24 -3.39 22.84
CA GLU A 72 -8.79 -4.71 23.29
C GLU A 72 -9.76 -5.81 22.83
N GLU A 73 -11.07 -5.61 22.99
CA GLU A 73 -12.10 -6.56 22.51
C GLU A 73 -12.08 -6.69 20.98
N VAL A 74 -11.85 -5.60 20.25
CA VAL A 74 -11.71 -5.65 18.78
C VAL A 74 -10.46 -6.45 18.36
N MET A 75 -9.36 -6.30 19.09
CA MET A 75 -8.14 -7.10 18.84
C MET A 75 -8.36 -8.59 19.15
N GLU A 76 -9.11 -8.93 20.21
CA GLU A 76 -9.48 -10.32 20.52
C GLU A 76 -10.36 -10.92 19.42
N GLU A 77 -11.33 -10.15 18.88
CA GLU A 77 -12.15 -10.58 17.74
C GLU A 77 -11.29 -10.78 16.46
N ALA A 78 -10.34 -9.88 16.20
CA ALA A 78 -9.44 -10.05 15.05
C ALA A 78 -8.58 -11.32 15.18
N GLU A 79 -8.06 -11.62 16.37
CA GLU A 79 -7.35 -12.85 16.66
C GLU A 79 -8.26 -14.08 16.53
N TYR A 80 -9.49 -14.00 17.02
CA TYR A 80 -10.48 -15.06 16.89
C TYR A 80 -10.76 -15.39 15.43
N TYR A 81 -11.05 -14.39 14.59
CA TYR A 81 -11.28 -14.60 13.16
C TYR A 81 -10.05 -15.12 12.45
N PHE A 82 -8.87 -14.57 12.75
CA PHE A 82 -7.63 -15.02 12.14
C PHE A 82 -7.39 -16.52 12.34
N ASN A 83 -7.71 -17.04 13.53
CA ASN A 83 -7.49 -18.45 13.87
C ASN A 83 -8.64 -19.37 13.45
N THR A 84 -9.90 -18.90 13.43
CA THR A 84 -11.06 -19.74 13.11
C THR A 84 -11.33 -19.86 11.63
N GLU A 85 -11.02 -18.82 10.86
CA GLU A 85 -11.19 -18.79 9.42
C GLU A 85 -9.91 -19.20 8.66
N ASP A 86 -8.88 -19.64 9.40
CA ASP A 86 -7.60 -20.16 8.88
C ASP A 86 -6.88 -19.19 7.92
N PHE A 87 -6.87 -17.89 8.29
CA PHE A 87 -6.27 -16.83 7.47
C PHE A 87 -4.74 -16.83 7.45
N GLY A 88 -4.11 -17.58 8.33
CA GLY A 88 -2.67 -17.71 8.37
C GLY A 88 -2.15 -18.80 7.45
N GLU A 89 -0.95 -18.63 6.94
CA GLU A 89 -0.28 -19.56 6.04
C GLU A 89 0.99 -20.15 6.65
N GLY A 90 1.49 -21.23 6.01
CA GLY A 90 2.73 -21.88 6.40
C GLY A 90 2.66 -22.59 7.75
N ALA A 91 3.81 -23.06 8.22
CA ALA A 91 3.91 -23.88 9.44
C ALA A 91 3.63 -23.09 10.74
N ASN A 92 3.77 -21.77 10.71
CA ASN A 92 3.65 -20.89 11.87
C ASN A 92 2.34 -20.11 11.89
N ASN A 93 1.35 -20.47 11.05
CA ASN A 93 0.08 -19.74 10.90
C ASN A 93 0.34 -18.24 10.74
N SER A 94 1.11 -17.90 9.71
CA SER A 94 1.68 -16.56 9.52
C SER A 94 0.84 -15.74 8.57
N GLY A 95 0.42 -14.54 8.97
CA GLY A 95 -0.37 -13.66 8.11
C GLY A 95 -0.74 -12.36 8.76
N ILE A 96 -1.39 -11.49 7.95
CA ILE A 96 -1.96 -10.23 8.38
C ILE A 96 -3.44 -10.16 7.98
N LEU A 97 -4.27 -9.70 8.90
CA LEU A 97 -5.71 -9.52 8.74
C LEU A 97 -6.08 -8.04 8.85
N MET A 98 -6.92 -7.57 7.94
CA MET A 98 -7.74 -6.36 8.09
C MET A 98 -9.13 -6.77 8.58
N LEU A 99 -9.55 -6.27 9.73
CA LEU A 99 -10.92 -6.38 10.22
C LEU A 99 -11.58 -5.00 10.15
N LEU A 100 -12.65 -4.89 9.35
CA LEU A 100 -13.42 -3.67 9.16
C LEU A 100 -14.83 -3.85 9.74
N ASP A 101 -15.23 -2.97 10.65
CA ASP A 101 -16.62 -2.89 11.14
C ASP A 101 -17.27 -1.58 10.74
N ILE A 102 -18.49 -1.67 10.24
CA ILE A 102 -19.31 -0.51 9.84
C ILE A 102 -20.51 -0.24 10.74
N SER A 103 -20.72 -1.04 11.78
CA SER A 103 -21.93 -0.97 12.63
C SER A 103 -22.06 0.35 13.39
N GLY A 104 -20.96 1.04 13.65
CA GLY A 104 -20.96 2.34 14.34
C GLY A 104 -21.42 3.54 13.49
N GLY A 105 -21.63 3.34 12.20
CA GLY A 105 -21.96 4.41 11.25
C GLY A 105 -20.82 5.42 11.05
N ASP A 106 -21.13 6.55 10.39
CA ASP A 106 -20.13 7.57 10.08
C ASP A 106 -19.50 8.15 11.35
N GLY A 107 -18.18 8.14 11.41
CA GLY A 107 -17.38 8.61 12.54
C GLY A 107 -17.15 7.58 13.65
N ASN A 108 -17.70 6.36 13.56
CA ASN A 108 -17.51 5.28 14.53
C ASN A 108 -17.21 3.92 13.86
N ARG A 109 -16.83 3.91 12.60
CA ARG A 109 -16.34 2.70 11.94
C ARG A 109 -15.03 2.26 12.59
N ILE A 110 -14.80 0.96 12.62
CA ILE A 110 -13.62 0.38 13.26
C ILE A 110 -12.77 -0.29 12.18
N LEU A 111 -11.51 0.10 12.10
CA LEU A 111 -10.50 -0.54 11.28
C LEU A 111 -9.40 -1.10 12.18
N CYS A 112 -9.27 -2.42 12.21
CA CYS A 112 -8.24 -3.14 12.94
C CYS A 112 -7.30 -3.84 11.96
N THR A 113 -6.02 -3.84 12.27
CA THR A 113 -5.01 -4.67 11.59
C THR A 113 -4.36 -5.58 12.63
N TYR A 114 -4.33 -6.89 12.33
CA TYR A 114 -3.78 -7.93 13.20
C TYR A 114 -2.77 -8.78 12.43
N ALA A 115 -1.60 -9.01 13.00
CA ALA A 115 -0.58 -9.85 12.40
C ALA A 115 -0.16 -10.97 13.36
N SER A 116 0.02 -12.18 12.82
CA SER A 116 0.38 -13.38 13.56
C SER A 116 1.55 -14.15 12.92
N GLY A 117 2.11 -15.07 13.66
CA GLY A 117 3.21 -15.92 13.21
C GLY A 117 4.48 -15.13 12.88
N ASP A 118 5.16 -15.50 11.83
CA ASP A 118 6.39 -14.81 11.40
C ASP A 118 6.13 -13.42 10.84
N VAL A 119 4.94 -13.17 10.31
CA VAL A 119 4.51 -11.84 9.80
C VAL A 119 4.50 -10.79 10.90
N LYS A 120 4.20 -11.16 12.14
CA LYS A 120 4.26 -10.26 13.29
C LYS A 120 5.58 -9.51 13.45
N LYS A 121 6.70 -10.09 13.00
CA LYS A 121 8.03 -9.47 13.06
C LYS A 121 8.27 -8.49 11.93
N MET A 122 7.46 -8.56 10.89
CA MET A 122 7.58 -7.74 9.68
C MET A 122 6.87 -6.41 9.82
N PHE A 123 5.89 -6.33 10.74
CA PHE A 123 5.07 -5.15 10.98
C PHE A 123 5.32 -4.59 12.37
N THR A 124 5.75 -3.34 12.43
CA THR A 124 5.86 -2.58 13.67
C THR A 124 4.53 -1.88 13.98
N ASP A 125 4.36 -1.36 15.21
CA ASP A 125 3.17 -0.58 15.55
C ASP A 125 3.00 0.63 14.61
N GLY A 126 4.09 1.30 14.23
CA GLY A 126 4.07 2.40 13.27
C GLY A 126 3.65 1.97 11.87
N THR A 127 4.02 0.75 11.43
CA THR A 127 3.59 0.21 10.14
C THR A 127 2.09 -0.09 10.13
N HIS A 128 1.58 -0.67 11.22
CA HIS A 128 0.14 -0.89 11.38
C HIS A 128 -0.65 0.42 11.38
N GLU A 129 -0.15 1.45 12.08
CA GLU A 129 -0.76 2.78 12.12
C GLU A 129 -0.78 3.40 10.72
N TYR A 130 0.33 3.37 10.01
CA TYR A 130 0.43 3.90 8.65
C TYR A 130 -0.54 3.21 7.67
N ILE A 131 -0.60 1.87 7.68
CA ILE A 131 -1.53 1.12 6.84
C ILE A 131 -2.98 1.56 7.12
N ARG A 132 -3.36 1.66 8.39
CA ARG A 132 -4.71 2.10 8.75
C ARG A 132 -5.01 3.53 8.31
N GLU A 133 -4.06 4.45 8.45
CA GLU A 133 -4.22 5.84 8.00
C GLU A 133 -4.45 5.94 6.49
N GLN A 134 -3.67 5.18 5.69
CA GLN A 134 -3.85 5.16 4.24
C GLN A 134 -5.22 4.59 3.84
N CYS A 135 -5.63 3.49 4.46
CA CYS A 135 -6.93 2.90 4.19
C CYS A 135 -8.10 3.82 4.62
N ILE A 136 -7.98 4.53 5.75
CA ILE A 136 -9.03 5.44 6.25
C ILE A 136 -9.31 6.57 5.27
N GLU A 137 -8.30 7.11 4.61
CA GLU A 137 -8.50 8.16 3.60
C GLU A 137 -9.42 7.69 2.49
N ASP A 138 -9.23 6.47 1.99
CA ASP A 138 -10.08 5.88 0.95
C ASP A 138 -11.48 5.53 1.47
N PHE A 139 -11.60 5.01 2.69
CA PHE A 139 -12.90 4.77 3.31
C PHE A 139 -13.73 6.04 3.52
N LEU A 140 -13.10 7.17 3.83
CA LEU A 140 -13.78 8.46 3.99
C LEU A 140 -14.32 8.99 2.65
N ASN A 141 -13.70 8.62 1.55
CA ASN A 141 -14.17 8.91 0.19
C ASN A 141 -15.22 7.91 -0.31
N TYR A 142 -15.64 6.95 0.52
CA TYR A 142 -16.57 5.85 0.20
C TYR A 142 -16.05 4.86 -0.86
N ASP A 143 -14.76 4.81 -1.09
CA ASP A 143 -14.14 3.84 -1.99
C ASP A 143 -13.57 2.66 -1.20
N ILE A 144 -14.48 1.76 -0.79
CA ILE A 144 -14.17 0.63 0.09
C ILE A 144 -13.23 -0.37 -0.59
N ALA A 145 -13.47 -0.66 -1.85
CA ALA A 145 -12.64 -1.62 -2.59
C ALA A 145 -11.21 -1.11 -2.76
N THR A 146 -11.03 0.18 -3.06
CA THR A 146 -9.70 0.81 -3.13
C THR A 146 -8.98 0.79 -1.79
N ALA A 147 -9.68 1.03 -0.68
CA ALA A 147 -9.07 0.95 0.64
C ALA A 147 -8.57 -0.46 0.99
N MET A 148 -9.35 -1.49 0.62
CA MET A 148 -8.94 -2.89 0.77
C MET A 148 -7.78 -3.24 -0.16
N GLU A 149 -7.77 -2.71 -1.38
CA GLU A 149 -6.65 -2.85 -2.31
C GLU A 149 -5.38 -2.22 -1.74
N THR A 150 -5.47 -1.01 -1.19
CA THR A 150 -4.35 -0.32 -0.52
C THR A 150 -3.79 -1.16 0.63
N PHE A 151 -4.65 -1.79 1.44
CA PHE A 151 -4.21 -2.71 2.48
C PHE A 151 -3.41 -3.90 1.94
N ILE A 152 -3.89 -4.53 0.85
CA ILE A 152 -3.21 -5.67 0.23
C ILE A 152 -1.85 -5.23 -0.31
N ASP A 153 -1.79 -4.11 -1.03
CA ASP A 153 -0.55 -3.61 -1.63
C ASP A 153 0.51 -3.26 -0.59
N LEU A 154 0.12 -2.54 0.46
CA LEU A 154 1.03 -2.19 1.53
C LEU A 154 1.49 -3.43 2.30
N SER A 155 0.58 -4.38 2.56
CA SER A 155 0.95 -5.63 3.23
C SER A 155 1.95 -6.43 2.41
N ASP A 156 1.73 -6.56 1.10
CA ASP A 156 2.63 -7.24 0.17
C ASP A 156 4.01 -6.52 0.09
N GLU A 157 4.02 -5.19 0.05
CA GLU A 157 5.25 -4.39 0.04
C GLU A 157 6.08 -4.60 1.31
N TYR A 158 5.45 -4.55 2.49
CA TYR A 158 6.16 -4.71 3.77
C TYR A 158 6.69 -6.11 3.97
N ILE A 159 5.93 -7.14 3.59
CA ILE A 159 6.40 -8.53 3.59
C ILE A 159 7.61 -8.68 2.66
N GLY A 160 7.50 -8.19 1.42
CA GLY A 160 8.57 -8.25 0.44
C GLY A 160 9.84 -7.54 0.91
N TYR A 161 9.70 -6.33 1.46
CA TYR A 161 10.82 -5.57 2.00
C TYR A 161 11.55 -6.32 3.12
N TYR A 162 10.79 -6.88 4.07
CA TYR A 162 11.38 -7.65 5.17
C TYR A 162 12.17 -8.86 4.68
N LEU A 163 11.63 -9.58 3.69
CA LEU A 163 12.29 -10.75 3.12
C LEU A 163 13.59 -10.40 2.39
N GLU A 164 13.64 -9.24 1.75
CA GLU A 164 14.84 -8.75 1.07
C GLU A 164 15.89 -8.18 2.01
N ASN A 165 15.49 -7.50 3.07
CA ASN A 165 16.37 -6.71 3.93
C ASN A 165 16.64 -7.35 5.31
N GLY A 166 15.81 -8.31 5.73
CA GLY A 166 15.94 -9.00 7.04
C GLY A 166 15.55 -8.15 8.24
N ALA A 167 14.93 -6.99 8.02
CA ALA A 167 14.47 -6.08 9.07
C ALA A 167 13.16 -5.39 8.62
N PRO A 168 12.23 -5.10 9.56
CA PRO A 168 11.02 -4.36 9.24
C PRO A 168 11.36 -2.94 8.82
N ILE A 169 10.48 -2.33 8.04
CA ILE A 169 10.50 -0.88 7.86
C ILE A 169 10.11 -0.26 9.19
N GLU A 170 10.99 0.51 9.80
CA GLU A 170 10.63 1.39 10.91
C GLU A 170 9.81 2.56 10.34
N ALA A 171 8.52 2.36 10.21
CA ALA A 171 7.60 3.46 10.02
C ALA A 171 7.49 4.17 11.38
N ASP A 172 8.37 5.13 11.60
CA ASP A 172 8.16 6.13 12.62
C ASP A 172 6.95 6.96 12.17
N SER A 173 5.90 7.00 12.98
CA SER A 173 4.61 7.61 12.65
C SER A 173 4.80 8.93 11.87
N GLY A 174 4.56 8.87 10.57
CA GLY A 174 4.41 10.03 9.68
C GLY A 174 5.67 10.70 9.14
N SER A 175 6.91 10.35 9.53
CA SER A 175 8.08 11.12 9.08
C SER A 175 9.11 10.35 8.24
N ASN A 176 9.22 9.06 8.36
CA ASN A 176 10.30 8.32 7.70
C ASN A 176 9.98 7.77 6.30
N ILE A 177 8.71 7.48 6.00
CA ILE A 177 8.32 7.11 4.62
C ILE A 177 8.48 8.29 3.68
N ILE A 178 8.10 9.50 4.10
CA ILE A 178 8.40 10.73 3.34
C ILE A 178 9.92 10.88 3.15
N THR A 179 10.71 10.46 4.12
CA THR A 179 12.18 10.51 4.04
C THR A 179 12.70 9.45 3.07
N VAL A 180 12.19 8.21 3.11
CA VAL A 180 12.60 7.12 2.19
C VAL A 180 12.17 7.44 0.76
N ILE A 181 10.94 7.88 0.55
CA ILE A 181 10.45 8.35 -0.77
C ILE A 181 11.25 9.58 -1.20
N GLY A 182 11.53 10.51 -0.29
CA GLY A 182 12.35 11.69 -0.55
C GLY A 182 13.78 11.31 -0.98
N VAL A 183 14.40 10.35 -0.33
CA VAL A 183 15.75 9.85 -0.70
C VAL A 183 15.72 9.12 -2.04
N ALA A 184 14.68 8.31 -2.30
CA ALA A 184 14.51 7.63 -3.59
C ALA A 184 14.31 8.63 -4.74
N ILE A 185 13.49 9.67 -4.55
CA ILE A 185 13.27 10.73 -5.55
C ILE A 185 14.58 11.52 -5.78
N VAL A 186 15.28 11.91 -4.71
CA VAL A 186 16.55 12.63 -4.83
C VAL A 186 17.60 11.76 -5.51
N GLY A 187 17.70 10.48 -5.15
CA GLY A 187 18.57 9.50 -5.82
C GLY A 187 18.26 9.36 -7.31
N GLY A 188 16.97 9.23 -7.65
CA GLY A 188 16.50 9.17 -9.04
C GLY A 188 16.82 10.43 -9.84
N ILE A 189 16.67 11.62 -9.25
CA ILE A 189 17.02 12.90 -9.89
C ILE A 189 18.53 13.00 -10.14
N ILE A 190 19.35 12.55 -9.18
CA ILE A 190 20.81 12.56 -9.33
C ILE A 190 21.24 11.64 -10.49
N ILE A 191 20.69 10.42 -10.57
CA ILE A 191 20.97 9.48 -11.64
C ILE A 191 20.51 10.05 -13.00
N ALA A 192 19.30 10.62 -13.06
CA ALA A 192 18.79 11.26 -14.26
C ALA A 192 19.66 12.45 -14.70
N ALA A 193 20.15 13.27 -13.76
CA ALA A 193 21.05 14.38 -14.05
C ALA A 193 22.41 13.89 -14.59
N ILE A 194 22.97 12.81 -14.04
CA ILE A 194 24.23 12.21 -14.55
C ILE A 194 24.03 11.69 -15.96
N VAL A 195 22.95 10.96 -16.23
CA VAL A 195 22.64 10.45 -17.58
C VAL A 195 22.43 11.59 -18.57
N ALA A 196 21.67 12.63 -18.20
CA ALA A 196 21.47 13.82 -19.02
C ALA A 196 22.79 14.55 -19.29
N PHE A 197 23.67 14.67 -18.29
CA PHE A 197 24.99 15.28 -18.44
C PHE A 197 25.88 14.47 -19.39
N VAL A 198 25.89 13.15 -19.31
CA VAL A 198 26.65 12.28 -20.22
C VAL A 198 26.13 12.41 -21.64
N LEU A 199 24.81 12.37 -21.85
CA LEU A 199 24.19 12.51 -23.17
C LEU A 199 24.43 13.91 -23.76
N THR A 200 24.32 14.98 -22.97
CA THR A 200 24.60 16.35 -23.45
C THR A 200 26.08 16.60 -23.70
N SER A 201 26.99 15.92 -23.00
CA SER A 201 28.42 16.04 -23.24
C SER A 201 28.81 15.39 -24.58
N GLN A 202 28.08 14.37 -25.02
CA GLN A 202 28.27 13.77 -26.34
C GLN A 202 27.73 14.63 -27.51
N LEU A 203 26.80 15.55 -27.21
CA LEU A 203 26.21 16.47 -28.18
C LEU A 203 27.03 17.76 -28.40
N LYS A 204 28.19 17.90 -27.76
CA LYS A 204 29.10 19.07 -27.89
C LYS A 204 29.88 19.14 -29.19
N SER A 205 29.35 18.62 -30.31
CA SER A 205 29.95 18.80 -31.63
C SER A 205 29.50 20.08 -32.35
N VAL A 206 28.61 20.86 -31.79
CA VAL A 206 28.19 22.14 -32.37
C VAL A 206 28.84 23.27 -31.57
N ASN A 207 29.99 23.74 -32.04
CA ASN A 207 30.56 24.99 -31.59
C ASN A 207 29.66 26.15 -32.04
N MET A 208 28.94 26.78 -31.07
CA MET A 208 28.35 28.07 -31.31
C MET A 208 29.48 29.06 -31.62
N LYS A 209 29.51 29.55 -32.88
CA LYS A 209 30.42 30.63 -33.27
C LYS A 209 30.10 31.86 -32.40
N PRO A 210 31.03 32.34 -31.54
CA PRO A 210 30.74 33.42 -30.59
C PRO A 210 30.66 34.83 -31.23
N HIS A 211 30.74 34.93 -32.55
CA HIS A 211 30.75 36.23 -33.22
C HIS A 211 29.64 36.34 -34.27
N ALA A 212 28.42 36.65 -33.77
CA ALA A 212 27.33 37.16 -34.61
C ALA A 212 27.60 38.57 -35.15
N ASN A 213 28.64 39.26 -34.66
CA ASN A 213 28.99 40.60 -35.08
C ASN A 213 29.44 40.73 -36.50
N GLU A 214 29.81 39.62 -37.16
CA GLU A 214 30.26 39.61 -38.57
C GLU A 214 29.10 39.75 -39.58
N TYR A 215 27.85 39.56 -39.12
CA TYR A 215 26.67 39.68 -39.96
C TYR A 215 25.87 40.99 -39.73
N VAL A 216 26.28 41.80 -38.77
CA VAL A 216 25.64 43.12 -38.51
C VAL A 216 26.39 44.19 -39.30
N LYS A 217 25.76 44.69 -40.36
CA LYS A 217 26.26 45.84 -41.08
C LYS A 217 26.29 47.03 -40.11
N GLN A 218 27.50 47.55 -39.86
CA GLN A 218 27.68 48.71 -38.98
C GLN A 218 26.77 49.88 -39.43
N GLY A 219 25.95 50.40 -38.53
CA GLY A 219 25.06 51.53 -38.78
C GLY A 219 23.63 51.15 -39.23
N SER A 220 23.25 49.85 -39.28
CA SER A 220 21.89 49.44 -39.71
C SER A 220 20.85 49.40 -38.61
N MET A 221 21.23 49.58 -37.33
CA MET A 221 20.33 49.58 -36.20
C MET A 221 20.17 50.99 -35.61
N ASN A 222 19.03 51.61 -35.95
CA ASN A 222 18.67 52.91 -35.38
C ASN A 222 17.53 52.68 -34.35
N VAL A 223 17.83 52.69 -33.07
CA VAL A 223 16.85 52.55 -31.97
C VAL A 223 16.24 53.93 -31.71
N THR A 224 15.01 54.15 -32.19
CA THR A 224 14.29 55.38 -32.06
C THR A 224 13.46 55.51 -30.79
N HIS A 225 13.25 54.41 -30.04
CA HIS A 225 12.55 54.41 -28.76
C HIS A 225 13.01 53.27 -27.87
N SER A 226 13.42 53.58 -26.61
CA SER A 226 13.69 52.60 -25.58
C SER A 226 12.83 52.93 -24.36
N GLN A 227 11.96 52.01 -23.97
CA GLN A 227 11.12 52.19 -22.79
C GLN A 227 11.29 50.98 -21.89
N ASP A 228 11.70 51.19 -20.66
CA ASP A 228 11.84 50.15 -19.64
C ASP A 228 10.56 50.08 -18.82
N ILE A 229 9.85 48.97 -18.86
CA ILE A 229 8.61 48.76 -18.10
C ILE A 229 8.92 47.78 -16.96
N PHE A 230 8.91 48.26 -15.73
CA PHE A 230 9.06 47.45 -14.54
C PHE A 230 7.73 46.78 -14.17
N LEU A 231 7.68 45.43 -14.25
CA LEU A 231 6.58 44.60 -13.79
C LEU A 231 6.84 44.08 -12.41
N TYR A 232 6.09 44.52 -11.41
CA TYR A 232 6.24 44.05 -10.01
C TYR A 232 5.60 42.66 -9.83
N ARG A 233 6.20 41.88 -8.92
CA ARG A 233 5.71 40.54 -8.53
C ARG A 233 5.33 40.54 -7.05
N THR A 234 4.07 40.24 -6.77
CA THR A 234 3.59 40.04 -5.38
C THR A 234 3.72 38.58 -4.99
N VAL A 235 4.38 38.28 -3.88
CA VAL A 235 4.49 36.94 -3.30
C VAL A 235 3.81 36.92 -1.94
N THR A 236 2.70 36.17 -1.83
CA THR A 236 2.03 35.94 -0.55
C THR A 236 2.52 34.63 0.06
N ARG A 237 2.97 34.65 1.34
CA ARG A 237 3.37 33.45 2.09
C ARG A 237 2.34 33.15 3.16
N THR A 238 1.82 31.93 3.17
CA THR A 238 0.94 31.40 4.22
C THR A 238 1.72 30.45 5.12
N ALA A 239 1.64 30.66 6.43
CA ALA A 239 2.31 29.83 7.43
C ALA A 239 1.51 28.56 7.74
N ARG A 240 2.20 27.44 7.93
CA ARG A 240 1.64 26.11 8.22
C ARG A 240 1.52 25.92 9.73
N PRO A 241 0.41 25.40 10.26
CA PRO A 241 0.28 25.11 11.70
C PRO A 241 1.08 23.86 12.11
N LYS A 242 1.57 23.87 13.35
CA LYS A 242 2.36 22.84 14.00
C LYS A 242 1.46 22.07 14.96
N ASN A 243 1.45 20.75 14.88
CA ASN A 243 0.76 19.90 15.87
C ASN A 243 1.78 19.00 16.57
N ASP A 244 1.80 19.09 17.90
CA ASP A 244 2.56 18.21 18.79
C ASP A 244 1.57 17.26 19.46
N SER A 245 1.85 15.95 19.49
CA SER A 245 1.45 15.09 20.61
C SER A 245 2.11 13.70 20.54
N SER A 246 2.45 13.24 21.71
CA SER A 246 3.33 12.13 22.07
C SER A 246 2.57 10.89 22.57
N SER A 247 3.20 9.73 22.44
CA SER A 247 3.46 8.62 23.39
C SER A 247 2.64 7.35 23.33
N SER A 248 3.33 6.29 23.25
CA SER A 248 3.77 5.13 24.06
C SER A 248 2.91 3.86 23.98
N SER A 249 3.49 2.87 23.58
CA SER A 249 4.06 1.54 23.89
C SER A 249 3.12 0.50 24.50
N GLY A 250 3.19 -0.74 23.97
CA GLY A 250 2.91 -1.99 24.65
C GLY A 250 2.41 -3.13 23.77
N GLY A 251 3.26 -4.01 23.34
CA GLY A 251 3.09 -5.46 23.47
C GLY A 251 2.18 -6.28 22.57
N SER A 252 1.50 -5.78 21.56
CA SER A 252 0.90 -6.59 20.49
C SER A 252 1.08 -5.88 19.15
N SER A 253 1.33 -6.66 18.09
CA SER A 253 1.47 -6.09 16.76
C SER A 253 0.10 -5.98 16.13
N GLY A 254 -0.44 -4.79 16.09
CA GLY A 254 -1.73 -4.49 15.53
C GLY A 254 -2.34 -3.22 16.13
N GLY A 255 -3.42 -2.76 15.57
CA GLY A 255 -4.10 -1.60 16.11
C GLY A 255 -5.49 -1.41 15.52
N VAL A 256 -6.25 -0.57 16.16
CA VAL A 256 -7.62 -0.22 15.82
C VAL A 256 -7.71 1.26 15.54
N SER A 257 -8.41 1.63 14.49
CA SER A 257 -8.74 3.02 14.19
C SER A 257 -10.26 3.17 14.05
N ARG A 258 -10.79 4.29 14.54
CA ARG A 258 -12.19 4.68 14.37
C ARG A 258 -12.26 5.94 13.55
N PHE A 259 -13.19 5.97 12.60
CA PHE A 259 -13.32 7.06 11.64
C PHE A 259 -14.76 7.22 11.14
#